data_9196b403c7c7f01282f540834606e4ad
#
_entry.id   9196b403c7c7f01282f540834606e4ad
#
_cell.length_a   1.000
_cell.length_b   1.000
_cell.length_c   1.000
_cell.angle_alpha   90.00
_cell.angle_beta   90.00
_cell.angle_gamma   90.00
#
_symmetry.space_group_name_H-M   'P 1'
#
loop_
_entity.id
_entity.type
_entity.pdbx_description
1 polymer ?
#
loop_
_entity_poly.entity_id
_entity_poly.type
_entity_poly.pdbx_seq_one_letter_code
_entity_poly.pdbx_strand_id
1 'polypeptide(L)'
;YVREAYLRGLSLEAEYKINPYKFGLVGASDTHTGAISDKESDYHSKIGILDGTPELRGAAPVTQSLRDQLEEAGANVIVDGFLDIEGKDYIDTGYTEWGASGLAAVWAENNTRESIYDAFRRKETFATSGSRIKVRFFGGYGLDAILDQEDPVKYAYANASTMGSDLLQNNNEAPEFMVWALRDVKRAPLDRVQIIKGWTELSGKPHEKIYDVACSDGRKADSKTGLCKDSRAKVNLNNCK
;
A
#
# COMPACT_ATOMS: atom_id res chain seq x y z
N TYR A 1 10.23 4.24 -3.04
CA TYR A 1 10.13 4.48 -4.49
C TYR A 1 8.94 5.39 -4.85
N VAL A 2 7.67 5.06 -4.46
CA VAL A 2 6.47 5.81 -4.89
C VAL A 2 6.50 7.27 -4.41
N ARG A 3 6.78 7.52 -3.13
CA ARG A 3 6.85 8.87 -2.56
C ARG A 3 7.92 9.71 -3.24
N GLU A 4 9.07 9.12 -3.49
CA GLU A 4 10.17 9.76 -4.21
C GLU A 4 9.79 10.09 -5.66
N ALA A 5 9.05 9.21 -6.35
CA ALA A 5 8.58 9.48 -7.71
C ALA A 5 7.64 10.69 -7.74
N TYR A 6 6.70 10.80 -6.80
CA TYR A 6 5.84 11.98 -6.71
C TYR A 6 6.63 13.26 -6.44
N LEU A 7 7.60 13.24 -5.53
CA LEU A 7 8.45 14.40 -5.26
C LEU A 7 9.28 14.81 -6.49
N ARG A 8 9.84 13.85 -7.23
CA ARG A 8 10.53 14.09 -8.50
C ARG A 8 9.59 14.68 -9.55
N GLY A 9 8.35 14.18 -9.62
CA GLY A 9 7.34 14.75 -10.51
C GLY A 9 7.06 16.22 -10.25
N LEU A 10 6.94 16.60 -8.98
CA LEU A 10 6.77 18.01 -8.59
C LEU A 10 8.00 18.86 -8.97
N SER A 11 9.22 18.34 -8.79
CA SER A 11 10.44 19.05 -9.20
C SER A 11 10.51 19.26 -10.71
N LEU A 12 10.17 18.22 -11.50
CA LEU A 12 10.10 18.31 -12.96
C LEU A 12 9.03 19.31 -13.42
N GLU A 13 7.88 19.34 -12.74
CA GLU A 13 6.82 20.30 -13.05
C GLU A 13 7.27 21.75 -12.78
N ALA A 14 8.00 21.97 -11.68
CA ALA A 14 8.55 23.28 -11.37
C ALA A 14 9.55 23.75 -12.43
N GLU A 15 10.43 22.87 -12.89
CA GLU A 15 11.51 23.18 -13.83
C GLU A 15 11.04 23.19 -15.29
N TYR A 16 10.35 22.10 -15.72
CA TYR A 16 10.02 21.86 -17.13
C TYR A 16 8.54 22.05 -17.46
N LYS A 17 7.68 22.35 -16.49
CA LYS A 17 6.21 22.46 -16.63
C LYS A 17 5.53 21.14 -17.05
N ILE A 18 6.19 20.02 -16.78
CA ILE A 18 5.70 18.67 -17.07
C ILE A 18 5.87 17.80 -15.83
N ASN A 19 4.81 17.10 -15.43
CA ASN A 19 4.85 16.10 -14.37
C ASN A 19 4.38 14.74 -14.91
N PRO A 20 5.30 13.82 -15.25
CA PRO A 20 4.94 12.51 -15.78
C PRO A 20 4.47 11.54 -14.69
N TYR A 21 4.55 11.91 -13.41
CA TYR A 21 4.26 11.02 -12.29
C TYR A 21 2.91 11.28 -11.61
N LYS A 22 1.96 11.89 -12.32
CA LYS A 22 0.56 12.04 -11.86
C LYS A 22 -0.22 10.73 -12.08
N PHE A 23 0.20 9.65 -11.47
CA PHE A 23 -0.43 8.33 -11.58
C PHE A 23 -1.28 8.00 -10.33
N GLY A 24 -2.19 7.02 -10.46
CA GLY A 24 -2.88 6.39 -9.34
C GLY A 24 -2.07 5.23 -8.77
N LEU A 25 -2.48 4.70 -7.62
CA LEU A 25 -1.82 3.60 -6.95
C LEU A 25 -2.69 2.35 -6.98
N VAL A 26 -2.06 1.23 -7.29
CA VAL A 26 -2.65 -0.10 -7.19
C VAL A 26 -1.70 -1.02 -6.42
N GLY A 27 -2.24 -1.90 -5.60
CA GLY A 27 -1.48 -2.96 -4.95
C GLY A 27 -1.67 -4.28 -5.67
N ALA A 28 -0.64 -5.11 -5.63
CA ALA A 28 -0.69 -6.47 -6.17
C ALA A 28 0.23 -7.37 -5.39
N SER A 29 -0.02 -8.68 -5.42
CA SER A 29 0.85 -9.70 -4.84
C SER A 29 1.99 -10.10 -5.76
N ASP A 30 1.94 -9.69 -7.02
CA ASP A 30 2.84 -10.11 -8.10
C ASP A 30 2.79 -11.63 -8.37
N THR A 31 1.70 -12.29 -8.01
CA THR A 31 1.51 -13.71 -8.26
C THR A 31 1.30 -13.98 -9.75
N HIS A 32 2.05 -14.94 -10.29
CA HIS A 32 2.03 -15.29 -11.72
C HIS A 32 1.11 -16.48 -12.05
N THR A 33 0.45 -17.05 -11.06
CA THR A 33 -0.40 -18.24 -11.21
C THR A 33 -1.89 -17.93 -11.32
N GLY A 34 -2.29 -16.66 -11.13
CA GLY A 34 -3.70 -16.28 -10.98
C GLY A 34 -4.34 -16.65 -9.63
N ALA A 35 -3.64 -17.42 -8.79
CA ALA A 35 -4.07 -17.77 -7.44
C ALA A 35 -3.48 -16.77 -6.45
N ILE A 36 -4.18 -15.67 -6.22
CA ILE A 36 -3.76 -14.63 -5.29
C ILE A 36 -4.08 -14.99 -3.85
N SER A 37 -3.26 -14.51 -2.90
CA SER A 37 -3.57 -14.50 -1.48
C SER A 37 -3.65 -13.07 -0.95
N ASP A 38 -4.67 -12.79 -0.15
CA ASP A 38 -4.81 -11.54 0.62
C ASP A 38 -4.29 -11.68 2.07
N LYS A 39 -3.65 -12.82 2.38
CA LYS A 39 -3.14 -13.15 3.71
C LYS A 39 -1.62 -13.21 3.66
N GLU A 40 -0.95 -12.29 4.33
CA GLU A 40 0.51 -12.30 4.45
C GLU A 40 1.02 -13.57 5.14
N SER A 41 0.30 -14.08 6.14
CA SER A 41 0.64 -15.33 6.85
C SER A 41 0.40 -16.60 6.03
N ASP A 42 -0.21 -16.50 4.86
CA ASP A 42 -0.60 -17.62 4.01
C ASP A 42 -0.33 -17.29 2.53
N TYR A 43 0.67 -16.47 2.31
CA TYR A 43 1.18 -16.15 0.98
C TYR A 43 2.05 -17.31 0.51
N HIS A 44 1.73 -17.91 -0.63
CA HIS A 44 2.34 -19.17 -0.98
C HIS A 44 2.81 -19.32 -2.42
N SER A 45 2.59 -18.43 -3.31
CA SER A 45 3.10 -18.62 -4.66
C SER A 45 3.19 -17.31 -5.42
N LYS A 46 4.36 -17.05 -5.91
CA LYS A 46 4.62 -15.93 -6.81
C LYS A 46 4.78 -16.40 -8.25
N ILE A 47 5.61 -17.40 -8.46
CA ILE A 47 5.89 -18.00 -9.78
C ILE A 47 5.68 -19.51 -9.64
N GLY A 48 4.50 -20.00 -10.02
CA GLY A 48 4.04 -21.35 -9.71
C GLY A 48 4.98 -22.50 -10.10
N ILE A 49 5.79 -22.35 -11.14
CA ILE A 49 6.77 -23.38 -11.54
C ILE A 49 7.99 -23.35 -10.60
N LEU A 50 8.40 -22.18 -10.12
CA LEU A 50 9.65 -22.02 -9.39
C LEU A 50 9.46 -22.14 -7.87
N ASP A 51 8.28 -21.76 -7.36
CA ASP A 51 7.96 -21.73 -5.94
C ASP A 51 6.65 -22.44 -5.58
N GLY A 52 6.22 -23.36 -6.45
CA GLY A 52 4.91 -24.05 -6.32
C GLY A 52 4.81 -25.03 -5.16
N THR A 53 5.92 -25.49 -4.58
CA THR A 53 5.92 -26.41 -3.42
C THR A 53 6.51 -25.74 -2.18
N PRO A 54 6.17 -26.25 -0.98
CA PRO A 54 6.76 -25.73 0.27
C PRO A 54 8.30 -25.80 0.29
N GLU A 55 8.89 -26.84 -0.28
CA GLU A 55 10.34 -27.02 -0.36
C GLU A 55 10.97 -25.95 -1.24
N LEU A 56 10.40 -25.72 -2.43
CA LEU A 56 10.90 -24.73 -3.38
C LEU A 56 10.80 -23.29 -2.83
N ARG A 57 9.85 -23.03 -1.95
CA ARG A 57 9.71 -21.74 -1.25
C ARG A 57 10.61 -21.57 -0.03
N GLY A 58 11.37 -22.58 0.33
CA GLY A 58 12.14 -22.58 1.57
C GLY A 58 11.28 -22.71 2.84
N ALA A 59 10.00 -23.12 2.72
CA ALA A 59 9.08 -23.28 3.85
C ALA A 59 9.09 -24.69 4.45
N ALA A 60 9.71 -25.66 3.76
CA ALA A 60 9.91 -27.02 4.22
C ALA A 60 11.34 -27.49 3.88
N PRO A 61 11.92 -28.45 4.65
CA PRO A 61 13.23 -28.99 4.37
C PRO A 61 13.30 -29.65 3.00
N VAL A 62 14.42 -29.45 2.32
CA VAL A 62 14.69 -30.07 1.03
C VAL A 62 14.99 -31.56 1.20
N THR A 63 14.34 -32.40 0.40
CA THR A 63 14.69 -33.81 0.31
C THR A 63 15.95 -34.03 -0.53
N GLN A 64 16.70 -35.10 -0.31
CA GLN A 64 17.88 -35.40 -1.12
C GLN A 64 17.52 -35.53 -2.61
N SER A 65 16.39 -36.14 -2.93
CA SER A 65 15.92 -36.26 -4.31
C SER A 65 15.65 -34.91 -4.98
N LEU A 66 15.08 -33.94 -4.25
CA LEU A 66 14.87 -32.60 -4.80
C LEU A 66 16.20 -31.85 -4.97
N ARG A 67 17.14 -32.03 -4.04
CA ARG A 67 18.48 -31.46 -4.15
C ARG A 67 19.17 -31.94 -5.41
N ASP A 68 19.20 -33.27 -5.64
CA ASP A 68 19.82 -33.89 -6.82
C ASP A 68 19.20 -33.37 -8.13
N GLN A 69 17.86 -33.22 -8.16
CA GLN A 69 17.14 -32.63 -9.31
C GLN A 69 17.50 -31.15 -9.55
N LEU A 70 17.64 -30.37 -8.51
CA LEU A 70 18.01 -28.95 -8.62
C LEU A 70 19.47 -28.80 -9.11
N GLU A 71 20.37 -29.63 -8.62
CA GLU A 71 21.78 -29.65 -9.04
C GLU A 71 21.91 -30.09 -10.50
N GLU A 72 21.19 -31.14 -10.90
CA GLU A 72 21.17 -31.64 -12.30
C GLU A 72 20.58 -30.59 -13.26
N ALA A 73 19.56 -29.88 -12.83
CA ALA A 73 18.93 -28.81 -13.63
C ALA A 73 19.80 -27.54 -13.74
N GLY A 74 20.95 -27.49 -13.07
CA GLY A 74 21.79 -26.28 -13.04
C GLY A 74 21.11 -25.10 -12.37
N ALA A 75 20.36 -25.36 -11.33
CA ALA A 75 19.45 -24.42 -10.67
C ALA A 75 20.12 -23.22 -9.97
N ASN A 76 21.41 -22.98 -10.18
CA ASN A 76 22.14 -21.80 -9.68
C ASN A 76 21.53 -20.44 -10.10
N VAL A 77 20.50 -20.48 -10.95
CA VAL A 77 19.76 -19.27 -11.40
C VAL A 77 18.52 -19.02 -10.54
N ILE A 78 18.06 -20.02 -9.78
CA ILE A 78 16.75 -19.99 -9.07
C ILE A 78 16.92 -20.08 -7.56
N VAL A 79 18.03 -20.64 -7.11
CA VAL A 79 18.33 -20.93 -5.71
C VAL A 79 19.62 -20.23 -5.35
N ASP A 80 19.56 -19.27 -4.43
CA ASP A 80 20.76 -18.57 -3.94
C ASP A 80 21.66 -19.48 -3.10
N GLY A 81 21.11 -20.59 -2.61
CA GLY A 81 21.82 -21.59 -1.82
C GLY A 81 20.90 -22.43 -0.96
N PHE A 82 21.51 -23.07 0.02
CA PHE A 82 20.80 -23.82 1.05
C PHE A 82 21.17 -23.28 2.42
N LEU A 83 20.16 -23.10 3.28
CA LEU A 83 20.33 -22.75 4.68
C LEU A 83 20.20 -24.02 5.53
N ASP A 84 21.23 -24.33 6.33
CA ASP A 84 21.11 -25.35 7.38
C ASP A 84 20.39 -24.75 8.59
N ILE A 85 19.24 -25.30 8.91
CA ILE A 85 18.47 -24.95 10.12
C ILE A 85 18.25 -26.23 10.91
N GLU A 86 18.93 -26.36 12.04
CA GLU A 86 18.85 -27.53 12.91
C GLU A 86 19.15 -28.87 12.21
N GLY A 87 20.16 -28.89 11.34
CA GLY A 87 20.55 -30.07 10.58
C GLY A 87 19.64 -30.45 9.41
N LYS A 88 18.80 -29.53 8.98
CA LYS A 88 17.95 -29.67 7.80
C LYS A 88 18.24 -28.56 6.83
N ASP A 89 18.36 -28.91 5.55
CA ASP A 89 18.57 -27.95 4.49
C ASP A 89 17.24 -27.35 4.00
N TYR A 90 17.21 -26.04 3.90
CA TYR A 90 16.13 -25.26 3.30
C TYR A 90 16.66 -24.49 2.10
N ILE A 91 15.86 -24.32 1.08
CA ILE A 91 16.23 -23.49 -0.05
C ILE A 91 16.29 -22.04 0.41
N ASP A 92 17.44 -21.40 0.19
CA ASP A 92 17.60 -19.97 0.29
C ASP A 92 17.23 -19.34 -1.05
N THR A 93 16.06 -18.74 -1.10
CA THR A 93 15.60 -18.08 -2.32
C THR A 93 15.09 -16.70 -2.00
N GLY A 94 15.36 -15.73 -2.86
CA GLY A 94 14.76 -14.40 -2.79
C GLY A 94 13.24 -14.38 -2.93
N TYR A 95 12.60 -15.50 -3.26
CA TYR A 95 11.15 -15.56 -3.47
C TYR A 95 10.34 -15.33 -2.21
N THR A 96 10.86 -15.69 -1.05
CA THR A 96 10.22 -15.39 0.24
C THR A 96 10.16 -13.89 0.52
N GLU A 97 11.07 -13.12 -0.06
CA GLU A 97 11.19 -11.67 0.10
C GLU A 97 10.52 -10.88 -1.04
N TRP A 98 10.31 -11.51 -2.20
CA TRP A 98 9.84 -10.83 -3.41
C TRP A 98 8.33 -10.66 -3.48
N GLY A 99 7.59 -11.34 -2.68
CA GLY A 99 6.15 -11.30 -2.68
C GLY A 99 5.59 -10.78 -1.39
N ALA A 100 4.40 -10.26 -1.50
CA ALA A 100 3.57 -9.91 -0.36
C ALA A 100 2.12 -10.06 -0.79
N SER A 101 1.22 -10.31 0.14
CA SER A 101 -0.20 -10.15 -0.19
C SER A 101 -0.46 -8.69 -0.54
N GLY A 102 -1.24 -8.47 -1.58
CA GLY A 102 -1.55 -7.13 -2.05
C GLY A 102 -2.90 -7.09 -2.74
N LEU A 103 -3.66 -6.02 -2.52
CA LEU A 103 -4.95 -5.79 -3.15
C LEU A 103 -4.97 -4.45 -3.86
N ALA A 104 -5.45 -4.48 -5.11
CA ALA A 104 -5.89 -3.28 -5.81
C ALA A 104 -7.36 -3.03 -5.48
N ALA A 105 -7.71 -1.79 -5.22
CA ALA A 105 -9.08 -1.39 -4.96
C ALA A 105 -9.43 -0.11 -5.73
N VAL A 106 -10.69 -0.01 -6.14
CA VAL A 106 -11.25 1.16 -6.82
C VAL A 106 -12.58 1.55 -6.20
N TRP A 107 -12.94 2.81 -6.32
CA TRP A 107 -14.30 3.28 -6.08
C TRP A 107 -15.03 3.41 -7.41
N ALA A 108 -15.87 2.44 -7.71
CA ALA A 108 -16.69 2.37 -8.91
C ALA A 108 -18.17 2.46 -8.55
N GLU A 109 -18.98 3.05 -9.41
CA GLU A 109 -20.43 3.18 -9.19
C GLU A 109 -21.12 1.81 -9.25
N ASN A 110 -20.64 0.93 -10.14
CA ASN A 110 -21.17 -0.41 -10.34
C ASN A 110 -20.03 -1.43 -10.47
N ASN A 111 -20.33 -2.68 -10.17
CA ASN A 111 -19.40 -3.80 -10.38
C ASN A 111 -19.52 -4.30 -11.84
N THR A 112 -19.17 -3.41 -12.79
CA THR A 112 -19.08 -3.74 -14.21
C THR A 112 -17.67 -3.41 -14.73
N ARG A 113 -17.28 -4.02 -15.84
CA ARG A 113 -15.98 -3.77 -16.46
C ARG A 113 -15.79 -2.28 -16.76
N GLU A 114 -16.80 -1.67 -17.33
CA GLU A 114 -16.80 -0.27 -17.74
C GLU A 114 -16.62 0.65 -16.54
N SER A 115 -17.42 0.47 -15.50
CA SER A 115 -17.38 1.30 -14.30
C SER A 115 -16.06 1.16 -13.53
N ILE A 116 -15.51 -0.07 -13.46
CA ILE A 116 -14.20 -0.33 -12.87
C ILE A 116 -13.09 0.33 -13.70
N TYR A 117 -13.15 0.20 -15.03
CA TYR A 117 -12.18 0.84 -15.92
C TYR A 117 -12.21 2.37 -15.81
N ASP A 118 -13.39 2.97 -15.74
CA ASP A 118 -13.56 4.40 -15.55
C ASP A 118 -12.97 4.88 -14.21
N ALA A 119 -13.14 4.09 -13.15
CA ALA A 119 -12.52 4.37 -11.85
C ALA A 119 -10.98 4.34 -11.94
N PHE A 120 -10.40 3.38 -12.65
CA PHE A 120 -8.96 3.37 -12.94
C PHE A 120 -8.53 4.59 -13.75
N ARG A 121 -9.30 4.97 -14.75
CA ARG A 121 -9.01 6.17 -15.58
C ARG A 121 -9.06 7.46 -14.77
N ARG A 122 -9.97 7.57 -13.82
CA ARG A 122 -10.04 8.70 -12.87
C ARG A 122 -8.97 8.61 -11.78
N LYS A 123 -8.22 7.50 -11.69
CA LYS A 123 -7.26 7.21 -10.63
C LYS A 123 -7.89 7.16 -9.22
N GLU A 124 -9.18 6.88 -9.16
CA GLU A 124 -9.91 6.72 -7.91
C GLU A 124 -9.66 5.32 -7.32
N THR A 125 -8.40 5.08 -7.03
CA THR A 125 -7.82 3.79 -6.67
C THR A 125 -7.06 3.87 -5.37
N PHE A 126 -6.96 2.76 -4.67
CA PHE A 126 -6.06 2.62 -3.53
C PHE A 126 -5.49 1.20 -3.46
N ALA A 127 -4.42 1.07 -2.70
CA ALA A 127 -3.69 -0.17 -2.52
C ALA A 127 -3.65 -0.58 -1.05
N THR A 128 -3.66 -1.87 -0.80
CA THR A 128 -3.37 -2.43 0.52
C THR A 128 -2.32 -3.53 0.44
N SER A 129 -1.71 -3.87 1.55
CA SER A 129 -0.82 -5.03 1.67
C SER A 129 -1.58 -6.32 2.04
N GLY A 130 -2.78 -6.52 1.47
CA GLY A 130 -3.63 -7.70 1.68
C GLY A 130 -4.82 -7.46 2.60
N SER A 131 -4.72 -6.60 3.58
CA SER A 131 -5.85 -6.23 4.44
C SER A 131 -6.94 -5.53 3.63
N ARG A 132 -8.21 -5.84 3.90
CA ARG A 132 -9.36 -5.23 3.22
C ARG A 132 -9.75 -3.89 3.86
N ILE A 133 -8.75 -3.06 4.13
CA ILE A 133 -8.94 -1.67 4.54
C ILE A 133 -9.59 -0.91 3.38
N LYS A 134 -10.57 -0.06 3.69
CA LYS A 134 -11.19 0.84 2.70
C LYS A 134 -10.81 2.27 3.04
N VAL A 135 -10.39 3.01 2.03
CA VAL A 135 -9.97 4.41 2.17
C VAL A 135 -10.70 5.26 1.16
N ARG A 136 -11.25 6.41 1.61
CA ARG A 136 -11.68 7.51 0.76
C ARG A 136 -10.91 8.75 1.16
N PHE A 137 -10.51 9.53 0.18
CA PHE A 137 -9.78 10.76 0.38
C PHE A 137 -10.32 11.84 -0.55
N PHE A 138 -10.63 12.99 0.02
CA PHE A 138 -11.14 14.15 -0.70
C PHE A 138 -10.34 15.39 -0.31
N GLY A 139 -10.22 16.30 -1.25
CA GLY A 139 -9.65 17.62 -1.02
C GLY A 139 -10.58 18.71 -1.55
N GLY A 140 -10.67 19.83 -0.86
CA GLY A 140 -11.56 20.91 -1.26
C GLY A 140 -11.37 22.16 -0.42
N TYR A 141 -12.35 23.02 -0.44
CA TYR A 141 -12.42 24.25 0.33
C TYR A 141 -13.77 24.32 1.03
N GLY A 142 -13.79 24.77 2.29
CA GLY A 142 -15.03 24.86 3.06
C GLY A 142 -15.68 23.50 3.35
N LEU A 143 -14.88 22.49 3.67
CA LEU A 143 -15.36 21.12 3.94
C LEU A 143 -15.82 20.90 5.38
N ASP A 144 -15.78 21.91 6.25
CA ASP A 144 -16.14 21.83 7.66
C ASP A 144 -17.51 21.17 7.91
N ALA A 145 -18.50 21.51 7.08
CA ALA A 145 -19.86 21.03 7.20
C ALA A 145 -20.08 19.59 6.66
N ILE A 146 -19.05 18.94 6.14
CA ILE A 146 -19.21 17.65 5.46
C ILE A 146 -19.71 16.55 6.41
N LEU A 147 -19.26 16.56 7.67
CA LEU A 147 -19.63 15.56 8.66
C LEU A 147 -21.04 15.75 9.22
N ASP A 148 -21.62 16.93 9.06
CA ASP A 148 -22.98 17.28 9.52
C ASP A 148 -24.05 16.94 8.46
N GLN A 149 -23.63 16.45 7.28
CA GLN A 149 -24.55 16.07 6.22
C GLN A 149 -25.21 14.72 6.50
N GLU A 150 -26.45 14.55 6.06
CA GLU A 150 -27.14 13.25 6.10
C GLU A 150 -26.38 12.16 5.33
N ASP A 151 -25.81 12.50 4.18
CA ASP A 151 -24.91 11.64 3.40
C ASP A 151 -23.58 12.37 3.11
N PRO A 152 -22.60 12.28 4.03
CA PRO A 152 -21.32 12.95 3.88
C PRO A 152 -20.55 12.53 2.62
N VAL A 153 -20.68 11.27 2.18
CA VAL A 153 -19.97 10.77 0.99
C VAL A 153 -20.55 11.39 -0.27
N LYS A 154 -21.87 11.42 -0.40
CA LYS A 154 -22.53 12.06 -1.54
C LYS A 154 -22.21 13.57 -1.59
N TYR A 155 -22.22 14.22 -0.44
CA TYR A 155 -21.83 15.62 -0.33
C TYR A 155 -20.40 15.86 -0.79
N ALA A 156 -19.45 14.99 -0.37
CA ALA A 156 -18.04 15.09 -0.75
C ALA A 156 -17.86 14.94 -2.27
N TYR A 157 -18.54 14.01 -2.90
CA TYR A 157 -18.49 13.86 -4.37
C TYR A 157 -19.04 15.07 -5.13
N ALA A 158 -19.99 15.79 -4.55
CA ALA A 158 -20.58 16.97 -5.16
C ALA A 158 -19.76 18.26 -4.96
N ASN A 159 -18.97 18.36 -3.88
CA ASN A 159 -18.35 19.60 -3.45
C ASN A 159 -16.83 19.55 -3.30
N ALA A 160 -16.20 18.37 -3.48
CA ALA A 160 -14.77 18.19 -3.30
C ALA A 160 -14.15 17.39 -4.43
N SER A 161 -12.85 17.49 -4.60
CA SER A 161 -12.07 16.67 -5.52
C SER A 161 -11.77 15.31 -4.88
N THR A 162 -11.98 14.23 -5.64
CA THR A 162 -11.71 12.85 -5.19
C THR A 162 -10.23 12.53 -5.23
N MET A 163 -9.83 11.42 -4.56
CA MET A 163 -8.48 10.87 -4.72
C MET A 163 -8.13 10.65 -6.20
N GLY A 164 -6.88 10.90 -6.55
CA GLY A 164 -6.37 10.77 -7.92
C GLY A 164 -6.63 11.97 -8.83
N SER A 165 -7.48 12.92 -8.42
CA SER A 165 -7.74 14.14 -9.18
C SER A 165 -6.84 15.31 -8.76
N ASP A 166 -6.82 16.36 -9.57
CA ASP A 166 -6.18 17.62 -9.22
C ASP A 166 -7.19 18.53 -8.51
N LEU A 167 -6.76 19.19 -7.44
CA LEU A 167 -7.52 20.25 -6.78
C LEU A 167 -7.09 21.59 -7.38
N LEU A 168 -8.05 22.31 -7.97
CA LEU A 168 -7.78 23.65 -8.49
C LEU A 168 -7.48 24.59 -7.34
N GLN A 169 -6.43 25.40 -7.49
CA GLN A 169 -6.03 26.36 -6.48
C GLN A 169 -7.10 27.44 -6.28
N ASN A 170 -7.49 27.66 -5.03
CA ASN A 170 -8.23 28.84 -4.60
C ASN A 170 -7.25 29.77 -3.82
N ASN A 171 -6.94 30.93 -4.40
CA ASN A 171 -5.93 31.84 -3.83
C ASN A 171 -6.36 32.48 -2.50
N ASN A 172 -7.62 32.35 -2.12
CA ASN A 172 -8.16 33.01 -0.93
C ASN A 172 -8.27 32.08 0.29
N GLU A 173 -8.15 30.76 0.08
CA GLU A 173 -8.40 29.77 1.13
C GLU A 173 -7.33 28.69 1.13
N ALA A 174 -7.02 28.16 2.32
CA ALA A 174 -6.21 26.96 2.44
C ALA A 174 -7.06 25.72 2.09
N PRO A 175 -6.53 24.76 1.35
CA PRO A 175 -7.26 23.52 1.07
C PRO A 175 -7.43 22.67 2.31
N GLU A 176 -8.60 22.08 2.44
CA GLU A 176 -8.94 21.10 3.45
C GLU A 176 -8.98 19.70 2.89
N PHE A 177 -8.67 18.71 3.72
CA PHE A 177 -8.64 17.32 3.32
C PHE A 177 -9.46 16.47 4.28
N MET A 178 -10.27 15.58 3.69
CA MET A 178 -11.09 14.63 4.41
C MET A 178 -10.65 13.20 4.08
N VAL A 179 -10.44 12.38 5.09
CA VAL A 179 -10.13 10.97 4.95
C VAL A 179 -11.10 10.11 5.76
N TRP A 180 -11.68 9.10 5.12
CA TRP A 180 -12.36 8.00 5.79
C TRP A 180 -11.54 6.73 5.62
N ALA A 181 -11.21 6.10 6.74
CA ALA A 181 -10.53 4.83 6.78
C ALA A 181 -11.37 3.81 7.57
N LEU A 182 -11.73 2.71 6.92
CA LEU A 182 -12.44 1.61 7.54
C LEU A 182 -11.50 0.41 7.65
N ARG A 183 -11.29 -0.08 8.88
CA ARG A 183 -10.43 -1.23 9.13
C ARG A 183 -10.99 -2.52 8.50
N ASP A 184 -10.11 -3.45 8.24
CA ASP A 184 -10.50 -4.84 8.00
C ASP A 184 -10.92 -5.49 9.33
N VAL A 185 -12.18 -5.93 9.41
CA VAL A 185 -12.74 -6.51 10.65
C VAL A 185 -12.07 -7.83 11.07
N LYS A 186 -11.39 -8.51 10.13
CA LYS A 186 -10.68 -9.77 10.36
C LYS A 186 -9.21 -9.59 10.71
N ARG A 187 -8.73 -8.35 10.75
CA ARG A 187 -7.33 -8.01 10.98
C ARG A 187 -7.18 -7.09 12.20
N ALA A 188 -5.95 -6.76 12.53
CA ALA A 188 -5.65 -5.82 13.60
C ALA A 188 -6.36 -4.47 13.41
N PRO A 189 -6.70 -3.76 14.49
CA PRO A 189 -7.20 -2.39 14.43
C PRO A 189 -6.20 -1.47 13.70
N LEU A 190 -6.71 -0.37 13.15
CA LEU A 190 -5.84 0.68 12.60
C LEU A 190 -5.05 1.32 13.76
N ASP A 191 -3.77 1.52 13.56
CA ASP A 191 -2.93 2.23 14.54
C ASP A 191 -3.09 3.74 14.40
N ARG A 192 -3.08 4.24 13.17
CA ARG A 192 -3.18 5.67 12.87
C ARG A 192 -3.62 5.91 11.42
N VAL A 193 -3.99 7.14 11.13
CA VAL A 193 -4.18 7.64 9.77
C VAL A 193 -3.16 8.75 9.54
N GLN A 194 -2.44 8.67 8.44
CA GLN A 194 -1.40 9.63 8.07
C GLN A 194 -1.73 10.33 6.75
N ILE A 195 -1.49 11.64 6.70
CA ILE A 195 -1.43 12.39 5.45
C ILE A 195 0.03 12.77 5.20
N ILE A 196 0.54 12.42 4.04
CA ILE A 196 1.89 12.74 3.61
C ILE A 196 1.81 13.86 2.58
N LYS A 197 2.33 15.04 2.94
CA LYS A 197 2.37 16.21 2.07
C LYS A 197 3.73 16.31 1.41
N GLY A 198 3.74 16.32 0.07
CA GLY A 198 4.90 16.68 -0.73
C GLY A 198 4.71 18.04 -1.40
N TRP A 199 5.76 18.83 -1.50
CA TRP A 199 5.75 20.11 -2.21
C TRP A 199 7.14 20.48 -2.70
N THR A 200 7.23 21.47 -3.59
CA THR A 200 8.49 22.06 -4.03
C THR A 200 8.53 23.54 -3.69
N GLU A 201 9.73 24.04 -3.43
CA GLU A 201 10.01 25.48 -3.44
C GLU A 201 9.99 26.02 -4.88
N LEU A 202 10.02 27.34 -5.02
CA LEU A 202 10.15 27.98 -6.34
C LEU A 202 11.44 27.57 -7.07
N SER A 203 12.46 27.17 -6.34
CA SER A 203 13.72 26.61 -6.85
C SER A 203 13.59 25.19 -7.41
N GLY A 204 12.43 24.53 -7.26
CA GLY A 204 12.22 23.14 -7.60
C GLY A 204 12.71 22.15 -6.54
N LYS A 205 13.26 22.62 -5.41
CA LYS A 205 13.70 21.74 -4.32
C LYS A 205 12.50 21.06 -3.66
N PRO A 206 12.47 19.71 -3.60
CA PRO A 206 11.35 18.98 -3.03
C PRO A 206 11.44 18.91 -1.50
N HIS A 207 10.28 18.87 -0.87
CA HIS A 207 10.07 18.67 0.56
C HIS A 207 8.96 17.70 0.83
N GLU A 208 9.01 17.05 1.99
CA GLU A 208 7.96 16.16 2.47
C GLU A 208 7.70 16.38 3.96
N LYS A 209 6.46 16.25 4.35
CA LYS A 209 6.05 16.22 5.76
C LYS A 209 4.93 15.22 5.99
N ILE A 210 5.04 14.46 7.08
CA ILE A 210 4.06 13.48 7.52
C ILE A 210 3.23 14.11 8.65
N TYR A 211 1.92 13.93 8.57
CA TYR A 211 0.96 14.34 9.60
C TYR A 211 0.13 13.13 10.03
N ASP A 212 0.15 12.80 11.32
CA ASP A 212 -0.78 11.85 11.90
C ASP A 212 -2.09 12.59 12.21
N VAL A 213 -3.12 12.37 11.39
CA VAL A 213 -4.39 13.08 11.49
C VAL A 213 -5.39 12.38 12.40
N ALA A 214 -5.19 11.09 12.66
CA ALA A 214 -5.94 10.33 13.66
C ALA A 214 -5.04 9.26 14.29
N CYS A 215 -5.21 9.05 15.60
CA CYS A 215 -4.49 8.02 16.36
C CYS A 215 -5.52 7.10 17.03
N SER A 216 -5.23 5.78 17.10
CA SER A 216 -6.10 4.85 17.83
C SER A 216 -6.00 5.01 19.35
N ASP A 217 -6.89 4.33 20.08
CA ASP A 217 -6.91 4.24 21.55
C ASP A 217 -6.95 5.58 22.28
N GLY A 218 -7.61 6.58 21.70
CA GLY A 218 -7.72 7.91 22.29
C GLY A 218 -6.40 8.69 22.36
N ARG A 219 -5.33 8.16 21.76
CA ARG A 219 -4.06 8.88 21.63
C ARG A 219 -4.26 10.14 20.78
N LYS A 220 -3.43 11.13 21.05
CA LYS A 220 -3.38 12.36 20.24
C LYS A 220 -2.00 12.51 19.63
N ALA A 221 -1.93 13.08 18.44
CA ALA A 221 -0.67 13.48 17.86
C ALA A 221 0.04 14.50 18.76
N ASP A 222 1.35 14.37 18.89
CA ASP A 222 2.18 15.31 19.61
C ASP A 222 2.17 16.67 18.91
N SER A 223 1.93 17.75 19.65
CA SER A 223 1.78 19.09 19.07
C SER A 223 3.04 19.64 18.41
N LYS A 224 4.23 19.12 18.75
CA LYS A 224 5.52 19.57 18.19
C LYS A 224 5.91 18.75 16.97
N THR A 225 5.71 17.44 17.02
CA THR A 225 6.13 16.52 15.95
C THR A 225 5.02 16.26 14.93
N GLY A 226 3.76 16.40 15.33
CA GLY A 226 2.59 16.02 14.52
C GLY A 226 2.38 14.51 14.43
N LEU A 227 3.06 13.71 15.25
CA LEU A 227 3.03 12.25 15.19
C LEU A 227 2.33 11.63 16.40
N CYS A 228 1.64 10.52 16.19
CA CYS A 228 1.06 9.73 17.28
C CYS A 228 2.17 9.14 18.15
N LYS A 229 1.93 9.12 19.47
CA LYS A 229 2.78 8.33 20.36
C LYS A 229 2.64 6.84 20.04
N ASP A 230 3.65 6.05 20.38
CA ASP A 230 3.64 4.60 20.18
C ASP A 230 2.41 3.93 20.80
N SER A 231 1.86 2.95 20.10
CA SER A 231 0.65 2.24 20.52
C SER A 231 0.82 1.35 21.75
N ARG A 232 2.05 1.14 22.20
CA ARG A 232 2.44 0.17 23.24
C ARG A 232 2.06 -1.29 22.86
N ALA A 233 1.68 -1.53 21.62
CA ALA A 233 1.43 -2.87 21.13
C ALA A 233 2.70 -3.71 21.28
N LYS A 234 2.53 -4.93 21.75
CA LYS A 234 3.63 -5.89 21.90
C LYS A 234 3.20 -7.21 21.29
N VAL A 235 4.13 -7.86 20.64
CA VAL A 235 3.93 -9.23 20.17
C VAL A 235 4.53 -10.19 21.19
N ASN A 236 3.75 -11.17 21.61
CA ASN A 236 4.28 -12.27 22.39
C ASN A 236 5.06 -13.21 21.46
N LEU A 237 6.38 -13.17 21.55
CA LEU A 237 7.27 -13.92 20.67
C LEU A 237 7.15 -15.46 20.81
N ASN A 238 6.54 -15.95 21.90
CA ASN A 238 6.35 -17.40 22.09
C ASN A 238 5.16 -17.95 21.28
N ASN A 239 4.20 -17.12 20.93
CA ASN A 239 2.99 -17.55 20.21
C ASN A 239 2.56 -16.59 19.10
N CYS A 240 3.34 -15.58 18.81
CA CYS A 240 3.10 -14.55 17.77
C CYS A 240 1.74 -13.83 17.89
N LYS A 241 1.23 -13.65 19.12
CA LYS A 241 -0.05 -12.98 19.40
C LYS A 241 0.12 -11.71 20.22
#